data_3d9fbb14248620c5af595cfce2084030
#
_entry.id   3d9fbb14248620c5af595cfce2084030
#
_cell.length_a   1.000
_cell.length_b   1.000
_cell.length_c   1.000
_cell.angle_alpha   90.00
_cell.angle_beta   90.00
_cell.angle_gamma   90.00
#
_symmetry.space_group_name_H-M   'P 1'
#
loop_
_entity.id
_entity.type
_entity.pdbx_description
1 polymer ?
#
loop_
_entity_poly.entity_id
_entity_poly.type
_entity_poly.pdbx_seq_one_letter_code
_entity_poly.pdbx_strand_id
1 'polypeptide(L)'
;MDFGTTNSGLAAYDDGAVRLLPVDAANLAAPHVVRTTLYISRDHQHQAGRRAVDEYYERNHGRPVRLRRVYVGTIQLTFASLGTFYRDVFVWIDELEPGRLFRSLKTYLPDGDYDGTSIWGR
;
A
#
# COMPACT_ATOMS: atom_id res chain seq x y z
N MET A 1 -8.30 4.53 -19.83
CA MET A 1 -7.98 4.44 -18.39
C MET A 1 -6.65 5.11 -18.14
N ASP A 2 -6.60 5.97 -17.17
CA ASP A 2 -5.35 6.51 -16.61
C ASP A 2 -5.10 5.83 -15.27
N PHE A 3 -3.96 5.13 -15.15
CA PHE A 3 -3.52 4.49 -13.91
C PHE A 3 -2.29 5.23 -13.38
N GLY A 4 -2.56 6.21 -12.53
CA GLY A 4 -1.53 7.05 -11.92
C GLY A 4 -0.96 6.50 -10.63
N THR A 5 0.19 7.01 -10.20
CA THR A 5 0.82 6.63 -8.92
C THR A 5 -0.04 7.05 -7.71
N THR A 6 -0.66 8.21 -7.78
CA THR A 6 -1.45 8.77 -6.67
C THR A 6 -2.96 8.67 -6.93
N ASN A 7 -3.37 8.95 -8.15
CA ASN A 7 -4.77 8.95 -8.55
C ASN A 7 -4.92 8.21 -9.88
N SER A 8 -6.08 7.60 -10.06
CA SER A 8 -6.46 6.90 -11.29
C SER A 8 -7.83 7.38 -11.74
N GLY A 9 -8.12 7.23 -13.03
CA GLY A 9 -9.38 7.65 -13.62
C GLY A 9 -9.76 6.79 -14.82
N LEU A 10 -11.04 6.83 -15.17
CA LEU A 10 -11.59 6.10 -16.31
C LEU A 10 -12.46 7.04 -17.14
N ALA A 11 -12.31 6.95 -18.46
CA ALA A 11 -13.14 7.64 -19.41
C ALA A 11 -13.68 6.66 -20.45
N ALA A 12 -14.89 6.88 -20.91
CA ALA A 12 -15.46 6.23 -22.08
C ALA A 12 -15.53 7.22 -23.24
N TYR A 13 -15.33 6.71 -24.44
CA TYR A 13 -15.59 7.46 -25.67
C TYR A 13 -16.88 6.90 -26.31
N ASP A 14 -17.86 7.77 -26.51
CA ASP A 14 -19.15 7.44 -27.07
C ASP A 14 -19.67 8.61 -27.90
N ASP A 15 -20.25 8.32 -29.08
CA ASP A 15 -20.84 9.28 -30.02
C ASP A 15 -19.96 10.54 -30.29
N GLY A 16 -18.65 10.36 -30.44
CA GLY A 16 -17.74 11.47 -30.73
C GLY A 16 -17.32 12.30 -29.51
N ALA A 17 -17.76 11.94 -28.30
CA ALA A 17 -17.47 12.64 -27.07
C ALA A 17 -16.73 11.76 -26.05
N VAL A 18 -15.83 12.36 -25.28
CA VAL A 18 -15.16 11.71 -24.12
C VAL A 18 -15.96 12.03 -22.85
N ARG A 19 -16.35 11.01 -22.12
CA ARG A 19 -17.06 11.13 -20.86
C ARG A 19 -16.24 10.49 -19.72
N LEU A 20 -15.96 11.24 -18.66
CA LEU A 20 -15.39 10.72 -17.43
C LEU A 20 -16.41 9.86 -16.69
N LEU A 21 -15.98 8.68 -16.23
CA LEU A 21 -16.83 7.76 -15.48
C LEU A 21 -16.62 7.93 -13.98
N PRO A 22 -17.68 7.86 -13.17
CA PRO A 22 -17.55 7.84 -11.71
C PRO A 22 -16.96 6.50 -11.28
N VAL A 23 -15.75 6.53 -10.71
CA VAL A 23 -14.97 5.35 -10.31
C VAL A 23 -14.82 5.20 -8.80
N ASP A 24 -15.12 6.26 -8.05
CA ASP A 24 -15.07 6.26 -6.57
C ASP A 24 -16.26 7.04 -6.00
N ALA A 25 -17.37 6.34 -5.78
CA ALA A 25 -18.59 6.93 -5.24
C ALA A 25 -18.44 7.46 -3.80
N ALA A 26 -17.43 7.01 -3.06
CA ALA A 26 -17.12 7.51 -1.72
C ALA A 26 -16.36 8.84 -1.76
N ASN A 27 -15.73 9.18 -2.88
CA ASN A 27 -15.07 10.46 -3.09
C ASN A 27 -16.06 11.51 -3.59
N LEU A 28 -16.89 12.05 -2.71
CA LEU A 28 -17.97 12.99 -3.06
C LEU A 28 -17.45 14.27 -3.72
N ALA A 29 -16.22 14.71 -3.43
CA ALA A 29 -15.63 15.90 -4.00
C ALA A 29 -15.16 15.71 -5.46
N ALA A 30 -14.75 14.48 -5.82
CA ALA A 30 -14.25 14.15 -7.15
C ALA A 30 -14.54 12.66 -7.49
N PRO A 31 -15.79 12.28 -7.77
CA PRO A 31 -16.17 10.89 -7.97
C PRO A 31 -15.55 10.23 -9.21
N HIS A 32 -15.00 11.03 -10.13
CA HIS A 32 -14.29 10.56 -11.32
C HIS A 32 -12.81 10.23 -11.07
N VAL A 33 -12.34 10.46 -9.84
CA VAL A 33 -10.96 10.22 -9.44
C VAL A 33 -10.92 9.25 -8.29
N VAL A 34 -10.30 8.10 -8.49
CA VAL A 34 -10.01 7.13 -7.43
C VAL A 34 -8.56 7.30 -6.97
N ARG A 35 -8.34 7.36 -5.67
CA ARG A 35 -6.98 7.28 -5.13
C ARG A 35 -6.41 5.88 -5.39
N THR A 36 -5.16 5.83 -5.84
CA THR A 36 -4.42 4.57 -6.06
C THR A 36 -3.94 4.02 -4.71
N THR A 37 -4.92 3.70 -3.87
CA THR A 37 -4.73 3.15 -2.51
C THR A 37 -5.54 1.88 -2.35
N LEU A 38 -4.99 0.93 -1.61
CA LEU A 38 -5.63 -0.34 -1.27
C LEU A 38 -5.44 -0.59 0.23
N TYR A 39 -6.51 -0.86 0.95
CA TYR A 39 -6.46 -1.34 2.32
C TYR A 39 -6.78 -2.83 2.33
N ILE A 40 -5.94 -3.62 3.00
CA ILE A 40 -6.18 -5.05 3.23
C ILE A 40 -6.23 -5.26 4.73
N SER A 41 -7.36 -5.74 5.22
CA SER A 41 -7.56 -6.07 6.61
C SER A 41 -6.94 -7.43 6.96
N ARG A 42 -6.82 -7.73 8.24
CA ARG A 42 -6.24 -8.98 8.73
C ARG A 42 -7.06 -10.23 8.34
N ASP A 43 -8.36 -10.07 8.13
CA ASP A 43 -9.28 -11.09 7.62
C ASP A 43 -9.38 -11.13 6.08
N HIS A 44 -8.39 -10.51 5.40
CA HIS A 44 -8.26 -10.45 3.95
C HIS A 44 -9.40 -9.73 3.21
N GLN A 45 -10.20 -8.93 3.90
CA GLN A 45 -11.11 -8.01 3.24
C GLN A 45 -10.30 -6.86 2.63
N HIS A 46 -10.75 -6.35 1.50
CA HIS A 46 -10.04 -5.28 0.79
C HIS A 46 -10.97 -4.14 0.40
N GLN A 47 -10.44 -2.93 0.50
CA GLN A 47 -11.09 -1.70 0.08
C GLN A 47 -10.12 -0.88 -0.77
N ALA A 48 -10.65 -0.16 -1.75
CA ALA A 48 -9.86 0.69 -2.64
C ALA A 48 -10.32 2.16 -2.58
N GLY A 49 -9.47 3.07 -3.05
CA GLY A 49 -9.80 4.48 -3.18
C GLY A 49 -10.06 5.16 -1.84
N ARG A 50 -11.09 5.99 -1.79
CA ARG A 50 -11.47 6.75 -0.59
C ARG A 50 -11.84 5.82 0.56
N ARG A 51 -12.57 4.75 0.30
CA ARG A 51 -12.95 3.76 1.32
C ARG A 51 -11.76 3.09 1.98
N ALA A 52 -10.69 2.84 1.24
CA ALA A 52 -9.45 2.28 1.80
C ALA A 52 -8.85 3.19 2.88
N VAL A 53 -8.89 4.50 2.63
CA VAL A 53 -8.38 5.51 3.56
C VAL A 53 -9.27 5.60 4.79
N ASP A 54 -10.58 5.67 4.59
CA ASP A 54 -11.55 5.81 5.68
C ASP A 54 -11.50 4.58 6.61
N GLU A 55 -11.52 3.36 6.05
CA GLU A 55 -11.40 2.10 6.79
C GLU A 55 -10.10 2.02 7.59
N TYR A 56 -8.98 2.45 6.98
CA TYR A 56 -7.70 2.50 7.69
C TYR A 56 -7.75 3.43 8.90
N TYR A 57 -8.32 4.62 8.75
CA TYR A 57 -8.45 5.57 9.86
C TYR A 57 -9.39 5.06 10.94
N GLU A 58 -10.55 4.55 10.59
CA GLU A 58 -11.52 4.01 11.55
C GLU A 58 -10.91 2.89 12.40
N ARG A 59 -10.21 1.94 11.78
CA ARG A 59 -9.62 0.80 12.50
C ARG A 59 -8.37 1.16 13.29
N ASN A 60 -7.68 2.25 12.95
CA ASN A 60 -6.44 2.64 13.63
C ASN A 60 -6.64 3.76 14.66
N HIS A 61 -7.76 4.49 14.62
CA HIS A 61 -8.00 5.57 15.54
C HIS A 61 -8.21 5.04 16.98
N GLY A 62 -7.40 5.55 17.92
CA GLY A 62 -7.52 5.23 19.35
C GLY A 62 -7.23 3.79 19.76
N ARG A 63 -6.75 2.93 18.84
CA ARG A 63 -6.42 1.54 19.17
C ARG A 63 -5.12 1.41 19.97
N PRO A 64 -4.98 0.35 20.78
CA PRO A 64 -3.70 0.03 21.39
C PRO A 64 -2.67 -0.43 20.34
N VAL A 65 -1.39 -0.19 20.63
CA VAL A 65 -0.26 -0.63 19.80
C VAL A 65 0.59 -1.60 20.64
N ARG A 66 0.96 -2.74 20.04
CA ARG A 66 1.87 -3.70 20.66
C ARG A 66 3.00 -4.05 19.71
N LEU A 67 4.14 -3.42 19.93
CA LEU A 67 5.31 -3.61 19.08
C LEU A 67 6.09 -4.86 19.50
N ARG A 68 6.46 -5.68 18.51
CA ARG A 68 7.37 -6.81 18.64
C ARG A 68 8.53 -6.65 17.67
N ARG A 69 9.73 -6.87 18.17
CA ARG A 69 10.95 -6.89 17.37
C ARG A 69 11.07 -8.24 16.66
N VAL A 70 11.19 -8.22 15.32
CA VAL A 70 11.31 -9.42 14.48
C VAL A 70 12.62 -9.37 13.73
N TYR A 71 13.38 -10.46 13.77
CA TYR A 71 14.56 -10.65 12.93
C TYR A 71 14.12 -10.93 11.49
N VAL A 72 14.69 -10.20 10.53
CA VAL A 72 14.34 -10.33 9.10
C VAL A 72 15.48 -10.85 8.25
N GLY A 73 16.70 -10.89 8.77
CA GLY A 73 17.87 -11.40 8.08
C GLY A 73 19.14 -10.73 8.49
N THR A 74 20.25 -11.18 7.89
CA THR A 74 21.58 -10.60 8.08
C THR A 74 22.04 -9.96 6.77
N ILE A 75 22.45 -8.71 6.80
CA ILE A 75 23.06 -8.02 5.66
C ILE A 75 24.58 -8.08 5.74
N GLN A 76 25.22 -8.20 4.58
CA GLN A 76 26.67 -8.10 4.43
C GLN A 76 27.02 -6.68 3.99
N LEU A 77 27.88 -6.03 4.74
CA LEU A 77 28.43 -4.71 4.44
C LEU A 77 29.90 -4.84 4.13
N THR A 78 30.33 -4.48 2.92
CA THR A 78 31.73 -4.51 2.51
C THR A 78 32.24 -3.09 2.30
N PHE A 79 33.28 -2.74 3.04
CA PHE A 79 33.97 -1.45 2.93
C PHE A 79 35.38 -1.69 2.40
N ALA A 80 35.79 -0.92 1.39
CA ALA A 80 37.09 -1.09 0.72
C ALA A 80 38.30 -1.02 1.67
N SER A 81 38.20 -0.25 2.76
CA SER A 81 39.28 -0.04 3.73
C SER A 81 39.15 -0.84 5.03
N LEU A 82 37.98 -1.39 5.32
CA LEU A 82 37.66 -2.00 6.62
C LEU A 82 37.25 -3.49 6.52
N GLY A 83 37.09 -4.01 5.29
CA GLY A 83 36.68 -5.39 5.06
C GLY A 83 35.18 -5.61 5.10
N THR A 84 34.79 -6.86 5.34
CA THR A 84 33.39 -7.30 5.31
C THR A 84 32.86 -7.50 6.73
N PHE A 85 31.69 -6.93 7.00
CA PHE A 85 30.97 -7.04 8.26
C PHE A 85 29.57 -7.61 8.02
N TYR A 86 29.06 -8.37 8.96
CA TYR A 86 27.70 -8.88 8.96
C TYR A 86 26.89 -8.18 10.03
N ARG A 87 25.69 -7.77 9.69
CA ARG A 87 24.78 -7.10 10.62
C ARG A 87 23.38 -7.68 10.55
N ASP A 88 22.87 -8.12 11.69
CA ASP A 88 21.49 -8.56 11.80
C ASP A 88 20.53 -7.37 11.69
N VAL A 89 19.51 -7.56 10.88
CA VAL A 89 18.47 -6.58 10.63
C VAL A 89 17.20 -7.02 11.37
N PHE A 90 16.64 -6.09 12.10
CA PHE A 90 15.39 -6.29 12.82
C PHE A 90 14.40 -5.21 12.40
N VAL A 91 13.13 -5.56 12.35
CA VAL A 91 12.02 -4.63 12.18
C VAL A 91 11.08 -4.69 13.38
N TRP A 92 10.41 -3.58 13.65
CA TRP A 92 9.34 -3.55 14.63
C TRP A 92 8.02 -3.73 13.91
N ILE A 93 7.24 -4.72 14.30
CA ILE A 93 5.88 -4.95 13.80
C ILE A 93 4.88 -4.70 14.91
N ASP A 94 3.73 -4.14 14.56
CA ASP A 94 2.61 -4.01 15.48
C ASP A 94 1.74 -5.26 15.40
N GLU A 95 1.76 -6.07 16.45
CA GLU A 95 1.00 -7.32 16.52
C GLU A 95 -0.52 -7.11 16.49
N LEU A 96 -0.98 -5.91 16.85
CA LEU A 96 -2.39 -5.55 16.88
C LEU A 96 -2.84 -4.76 15.65
N GLU A 97 -1.97 -4.58 14.65
CA GLU A 97 -2.32 -3.89 13.41
C GLU A 97 -3.53 -4.57 12.74
N PRO A 98 -4.65 -3.85 12.51
CA PRO A 98 -5.88 -4.46 11.98
C PRO A 98 -5.84 -4.70 10.47
N GLY A 99 -4.88 -4.12 9.78
CA GLY A 99 -4.68 -4.22 8.35
C GLY A 99 -3.65 -3.23 7.84
N ARG A 100 -3.31 -3.30 6.56
CA ARG A 100 -2.31 -2.44 5.92
C ARG A 100 -2.90 -1.58 4.83
N LEU A 101 -2.49 -0.31 4.82
CA LEU A 101 -2.80 0.63 3.74
C LEU A 101 -1.61 0.70 2.78
N PHE A 102 -1.85 0.25 1.55
CA PHE A 102 -0.91 0.36 0.44
C PHE A 102 -1.18 1.63 -0.35
N ARG A 103 -0.14 2.36 -0.65
CA ARG A 103 -0.18 3.58 -1.46
C ARG A 103 0.82 3.47 -2.60
N SER A 104 0.54 4.18 -3.69
CA SER A 104 1.47 4.25 -4.83
C SER A 104 1.82 2.87 -5.42
N LEU A 105 0.83 1.98 -5.52
CA LEU A 105 1.03 0.60 -6.01
C LEU A 105 1.73 0.53 -7.37
N LYS A 106 1.51 1.54 -8.23
CA LYS A 106 2.15 1.61 -9.53
C LYS A 106 3.68 1.59 -9.47
N THR A 107 4.28 2.08 -8.38
CA THR A 107 5.75 2.11 -8.24
C THR A 107 6.38 0.74 -8.11
N TYR A 108 5.60 -0.27 -7.73
CA TYR A 108 6.07 -1.66 -7.57
C TYR A 108 5.83 -2.53 -8.80
N LEU A 109 4.95 -2.11 -9.72
CA LEU A 109 4.60 -2.90 -10.92
C LEU A 109 5.76 -3.15 -11.89
N PRO A 110 6.73 -2.21 -12.08
CA PRO A 110 7.87 -2.44 -12.98
C PRO A 110 8.95 -3.35 -12.40
N ASP A 111 8.88 -3.67 -11.11
CA ASP A 111 9.87 -4.53 -10.45
C ASP A 111 9.58 -6.00 -10.78
N GLY A 112 10.37 -6.56 -11.70
CA GLY A 112 10.21 -7.96 -12.13
C GLY A 112 10.54 -8.99 -11.05
N ASP A 113 11.28 -8.59 -10.01
CA ASP A 113 11.64 -9.43 -8.88
C ASP A 113 10.61 -9.32 -7.73
N TYR A 114 9.61 -8.45 -7.88
CA TYR A 114 8.56 -8.29 -6.90
C TYR A 114 7.52 -9.42 -7.03
N ASP A 115 7.58 -10.38 -6.15
CA ASP A 115 6.69 -11.54 -6.09
C ASP A 115 5.57 -11.41 -5.02
N GLY A 116 5.57 -10.30 -4.28
CA GLY A 116 4.55 -10.01 -3.29
C GLY A 116 5.05 -9.19 -2.12
N THR A 117 4.15 -8.85 -1.22
CA THR A 117 4.49 -8.18 0.03
C THR A 117 4.10 -9.05 1.21
N SER A 118 5.00 -9.12 2.19
CA SER A 118 4.67 -9.78 3.45
C SER A 118 3.66 -8.94 4.23
N ILE A 119 2.53 -9.53 4.55
CA ILE A 119 1.56 -8.96 5.48
C ILE A 119 1.78 -9.68 6.81
N TRP A 120 2.09 -8.92 7.88
CA TRP A 120 2.38 -9.42 9.24
C TRP A 120 3.59 -10.39 9.34
N GLY A 121 4.58 -10.23 8.46
CA GLY A 121 5.83 -11.00 8.53
C GLY A 121 5.70 -12.46 8.09
N ARG A 122 4.71 -12.77 7.29
CA ARG A 122 4.52 -14.06 6.63
C ARG A 122 4.62 -13.92 5.13
#